data_66feda54bec90fe644487aba4422c036
#
_entry.id   66feda54bec90fe644487aba4422c036
#
_cell.length_a   1.000
_cell.length_b   1.000
_cell.length_c   1.000
_cell.angle_alpha   90.00
_cell.angle_beta   90.00
_cell.angle_gamma   90.00
#
_symmetry.space_group_name_H-M   'P 1'
#
loop_
_entity.id
_entity.type
_entity.pdbx_description
1 polymer ?
#
loop_
_entity_poly.entity_id
_entity_poly.type
_entity_poly.pdbx_seq_one_letter_code
_entity_poly.pdbx_strand_id
1 'polypeptide(L)'
;MTRRRLFRAGEAPTATGLDVGALAPMVDMMTLLLVFLLRSYSTEPAPAPPTGPFALAGTTSEDPRTNATEILVSPEAIWVDGRRVIGTPYLPEELLVRELYDPLLTVRDKKRVEVYADQGVPYAVLKRVFYTARTAGFDELVLVGANRASL
;
A
#
# COMPACT_ATOMS: atom_id res chain seq x y z
N MET A 1 88.78 -28.64 -6.69
CA MET A 1 87.69 -28.08 -7.54
C MET A 1 86.36 -28.54 -6.97
N THR A 2 85.76 -27.73 -6.14
CA THR A 2 84.59 -28.09 -5.32
C THR A 2 83.38 -27.32 -5.86
N ARG A 3 82.47 -28.00 -6.56
CA ARG A 3 81.21 -27.41 -6.98
C ARG A 3 80.22 -27.39 -5.84
N ARG A 4 79.99 -26.26 -5.24
CA ARG A 4 78.91 -26.03 -4.32
C ARG A 4 77.58 -25.96 -5.09
N ARG A 5 76.72 -26.94 -4.91
CA ARG A 5 75.32 -26.90 -5.32
C ARG A 5 74.60 -26.02 -4.31
N LEU A 6 74.17 -24.88 -4.73
CA LEU A 6 73.21 -24.07 -4.00
C LEU A 6 71.83 -24.76 -4.09
N PHE A 7 71.42 -25.27 -2.93
CA PHE A 7 70.01 -25.68 -2.76
C PHE A 7 69.13 -24.43 -2.81
N ARG A 8 68.37 -24.35 -3.86
CA ARG A 8 67.27 -23.39 -3.97
C ARG A 8 66.18 -23.86 -3.01
N ALA A 9 66.00 -23.10 -1.92
CA ALA A 9 64.92 -23.30 -1.00
C ALA A 9 63.58 -23.20 -1.76
N GLY A 10 62.81 -24.27 -1.71
CA GLY A 10 61.49 -24.29 -2.29
C GLY A 10 60.63 -23.21 -1.63
N GLU A 11 60.10 -22.34 -2.41
CA GLU A 11 58.99 -21.50 -2.01
C GLU A 11 57.84 -22.39 -1.57
N ALA A 12 57.54 -22.30 -0.27
CA ALA A 12 56.31 -22.92 0.24
C ALA A 12 55.12 -22.28 -0.50
N PRO A 13 54.12 -23.05 -0.91
CA PRO A 13 52.93 -22.45 -1.46
C PRO A 13 52.29 -21.60 -0.38
N THR A 14 52.32 -20.29 -0.59
CA THR A 14 51.56 -19.34 0.21
C THR A 14 50.13 -19.79 0.19
N ALA A 15 49.60 -20.15 1.36
CA ALA A 15 48.20 -20.41 1.54
C ALA A 15 47.41 -19.33 0.83
N THR A 16 46.56 -19.75 -0.06
CA THR A 16 45.65 -18.91 -0.82
C THR A 16 44.81 -18.15 0.20
N GLY A 17 45.29 -17.01 0.64
CA GLY A 17 44.45 -16.06 1.37
C GLY A 17 43.29 -15.77 0.45
N LEU A 18 42.10 -16.09 0.89
CA LEU A 18 40.88 -15.65 0.23
C LEU A 18 41.05 -14.16 -0.06
N ASP A 19 41.12 -13.81 -1.34
CA ASP A 19 41.28 -12.45 -1.77
C ASP A 19 40.01 -11.69 -1.37
N VAL A 20 40.05 -11.08 -0.19
CA VAL A 20 38.93 -10.33 0.41
C VAL A 20 38.46 -9.24 -0.55
N GLY A 21 39.36 -8.73 -1.41
CA GLY A 21 39.03 -7.78 -2.45
C GLY A 21 38.12 -8.34 -3.52
N ALA A 22 38.20 -9.62 -3.83
CA ALA A 22 37.31 -10.27 -4.80
C ALA A 22 35.91 -10.57 -4.23
N LEU A 23 35.77 -10.61 -2.90
CA LEU A 23 34.49 -10.82 -2.22
C LEU A 23 33.67 -9.53 -2.10
N ALA A 24 34.30 -8.35 -2.11
CA ALA A 24 33.64 -7.07 -1.96
C ALA A 24 32.54 -6.83 -3.00
N PRO A 25 32.74 -7.09 -4.32
CA PRO A 25 31.66 -6.94 -5.31
C PRO A 25 30.50 -7.90 -5.10
N MET A 26 30.75 -9.11 -4.58
CA MET A 26 29.68 -10.09 -4.32
C MET A 26 28.79 -9.65 -3.14
N VAL A 27 29.42 -9.12 -2.09
CA VAL A 27 28.70 -8.57 -0.93
C VAL A 27 27.89 -7.34 -1.33
N ASP A 28 28.42 -6.49 -2.19
CA ASP A 28 27.71 -5.29 -2.68
C ASP A 28 26.45 -5.70 -3.48
N MET A 29 26.57 -6.69 -4.38
CA MET A 29 25.41 -7.25 -5.08
C MET A 29 24.35 -7.82 -4.12
N MET A 30 24.78 -8.52 -3.06
CA MET A 30 23.86 -9.03 -2.05
C MET A 30 23.17 -7.89 -1.27
N THR A 31 23.89 -6.85 -0.92
CA THR A 31 23.32 -5.68 -0.22
C THR A 31 22.35 -4.91 -1.08
N LEU A 32 22.66 -4.72 -2.37
CA LEU A 32 21.74 -4.09 -3.34
C LEU A 32 20.46 -4.91 -3.53
N LEU A 33 20.58 -6.24 -3.64
CA LEU A 33 19.42 -7.13 -3.71
C LEU A 33 18.58 -7.05 -2.43
N LEU A 34 19.21 -7.01 -1.27
CA LEU A 34 18.52 -6.91 0.02
C LEU A 34 17.78 -5.58 0.14
N VAL A 35 18.41 -4.48 -0.24
CA VAL A 35 17.78 -3.13 -0.26
C VAL A 35 16.64 -3.09 -1.28
N PHE A 36 16.82 -3.68 -2.45
CA PHE A 36 15.78 -3.78 -3.45
C PHE A 36 14.58 -4.61 -2.95
N LEU A 37 14.85 -5.75 -2.32
CA LEU A 37 13.79 -6.57 -1.71
C LEU A 37 13.09 -5.83 -0.57
N LEU A 38 13.84 -5.16 0.32
CA LEU A 38 13.26 -4.33 1.38
C LEU A 38 12.38 -3.23 0.79
N ARG A 39 12.79 -2.58 -0.29
CA ARG A 39 11.99 -1.56 -0.96
C ARG A 39 10.77 -2.15 -1.66
N SER A 40 10.89 -3.34 -2.25
CA SER A 40 9.77 -4.03 -2.91
C SER A 40 8.77 -4.59 -1.91
N TYR A 41 9.24 -5.00 -0.72
CA TYR A 41 8.40 -5.44 0.39
C TYR A 41 8.08 -4.33 1.39
N SER A 42 8.66 -3.14 1.24
CA SER A 42 8.16 -1.97 1.91
C SER A 42 6.80 -1.65 1.29
N THR A 43 5.80 -2.42 1.69
CA THR A 43 4.43 -1.98 1.60
C THR A 43 4.41 -0.63 2.28
N GLU A 44 4.13 0.43 1.54
CA GLU A 44 3.72 1.70 2.11
C GLU A 44 2.76 1.35 3.27
N PRO A 45 3.01 1.88 4.47
CA PRO A 45 2.14 1.56 5.59
C PRO A 45 0.73 1.87 5.11
N ALA A 46 -0.12 0.82 5.12
CA ALA A 46 -1.53 1.02 4.90
C ALA A 46 -1.92 2.24 5.73
N PRO A 47 -2.60 3.25 5.18
CA PRO A 47 -3.04 4.37 5.97
C PRO A 47 -3.63 3.79 7.23
N ALA A 48 -3.17 4.32 8.38
CA ALA A 48 -3.54 3.78 9.68
C ALA A 48 -5.06 3.61 9.68
N PRO A 49 -5.57 2.42 9.99
CA PRO A 49 -7.01 2.25 10.05
C PRO A 49 -7.56 3.32 10.97
N PRO A 50 -8.69 3.93 10.64
CA PRO A 50 -9.28 4.96 11.49
C PRO A 50 -9.33 4.43 12.92
N THR A 51 -8.79 5.19 13.86
CA THR A 51 -8.73 4.84 15.28
C THR A 51 -10.15 4.78 15.85
N GLY A 52 -10.76 3.60 15.79
CA GLY A 52 -12.11 3.32 16.27
C GLY A 52 -12.50 1.87 16.01
N PRO A 53 -13.62 1.37 16.56
CA PRO A 53 -14.13 0.04 16.25
C PRO A 53 -14.70 0.02 14.83
N PHE A 54 -13.81 -0.05 13.85
CA PHE A 54 -14.14 -0.06 12.42
C PHE A 54 -13.66 -1.39 11.81
N ALA A 55 -14.59 -2.23 11.40
CA ALA A 55 -14.31 -3.48 10.71
C ALA A 55 -14.54 -3.30 9.21
N LEU A 56 -13.47 -3.37 8.42
CA LEU A 56 -13.53 -3.24 6.96
C LEU A 56 -14.35 -4.38 6.32
N ALA A 57 -15.18 -4.03 5.34
CA ALA A 57 -15.84 -5.03 4.51
C ALA A 57 -14.81 -5.84 3.71
N GLY A 58 -15.00 -7.16 3.65
CA GLY A 58 -14.08 -8.04 2.91
C GLY A 58 -14.10 -7.77 1.40
N THR A 59 -12.95 -7.47 0.81
CA THR A 59 -12.75 -7.34 -0.64
C THR A 59 -11.47 -8.04 -1.06
N THR A 60 -11.36 -8.42 -2.32
CA THR A 60 -10.21 -9.13 -2.91
C THR A 60 -9.32 -8.26 -3.79
N SER A 61 -9.52 -6.94 -3.82
CA SER A 61 -8.74 -6.04 -4.69
C SER A 61 -7.45 -5.57 -4.00
N GLU A 62 -6.32 -5.93 -4.57
CA GLU A 62 -4.99 -5.40 -4.26
C GLU A 62 -4.57 -4.46 -5.40
N ASP A 63 -4.68 -3.16 -5.23
CA ASP A 63 -4.17 -2.19 -6.21
C ASP A 63 -3.39 -1.05 -5.52
N PRO A 64 -2.19 -0.67 -6.02
CA PRO A 64 -1.37 0.32 -5.35
C PRO A 64 -2.04 1.70 -5.36
N ARG A 65 -2.14 2.26 -4.18
CA ARG A 65 -2.83 3.51 -3.86
C ARG A 65 -2.02 4.70 -4.34
N THR A 66 -2.52 5.43 -5.28
CA THR A 66 -1.94 6.68 -5.72
C THR A 66 -3.04 7.74 -5.86
N ASN A 67 -2.90 8.80 -5.08
CA ASN A 67 -3.66 10.06 -5.26
C ASN A 67 -5.19 9.88 -5.40
N ALA A 68 -5.81 9.05 -4.57
CA ALA A 68 -7.25 8.83 -4.54
C ALA A 68 -7.94 9.73 -3.50
N THR A 69 -9.20 10.03 -3.72
CA THR A 69 -10.08 10.59 -2.69
C THR A 69 -10.58 9.46 -1.82
N GLU A 70 -10.45 9.62 -0.52
CA GLU A 70 -10.85 8.61 0.46
C GLU A 70 -12.26 8.87 0.98
N ILE A 71 -13.16 7.90 0.82
CA ILE A 71 -14.51 7.94 1.41
C ILE A 71 -14.62 6.82 2.44
N LEU A 72 -14.82 7.18 3.69
CA LEU A 72 -15.05 6.24 4.77
C LEU A 72 -16.55 6.19 5.09
N VAL A 73 -17.13 5.01 5.04
CA VAL A 73 -18.55 4.77 5.30
C VAL A 73 -18.71 3.86 6.50
N SER A 74 -19.27 4.39 7.58
CA SER A 74 -19.63 3.62 8.78
C SER A 74 -21.15 3.66 9.03
N PRO A 75 -21.67 2.82 9.94
CA PRO A 75 -23.07 2.89 10.35
C PRO A 75 -23.48 4.24 10.95
N GLU A 76 -22.54 5.01 11.46
CA GLU A 76 -22.78 6.27 12.14
C GLU A 76 -22.67 7.51 11.24
N ALA A 77 -21.68 7.51 10.34
CA ALA A 77 -21.42 8.66 9.49
C ALA A 77 -20.58 8.30 8.24
N ILE A 78 -20.55 9.24 7.29
CA ILE A 78 -19.72 9.22 6.10
C ILE A 78 -18.69 10.37 6.19
N TRP A 79 -17.45 10.05 5.88
CA TRP A 79 -16.33 10.99 5.82
C TRP A 79 -15.72 11.01 4.43
N VAL A 80 -15.24 12.17 4.02
CA VAL A 80 -14.47 12.38 2.78
C VAL A 80 -13.15 13.04 3.15
N ASP A 81 -12.05 12.39 2.78
CA ASP A 81 -10.68 12.82 3.14
C ASP A 81 -10.53 13.18 4.64
N GLY A 82 -11.11 12.35 5.53
CA GLY A 82 -11.10 12.53 6.98
C GLY A 82 -12.09 13.58 7.53
N ARG A 83 -12.84 14.27 6.68
CA ARG A 83 -13.86 15.25 7.09
C ARG A 83 -15.24 14.60 7.13
N ARG A 84 -15.92 14.68 8.27
CA ARG A 84 -17.29 14.18 8.41
C ARG A 84 -18.24 15.02 7.53
N VAL A 85 -19.01 14.34 6.70
CA VAL A 85 -19.94 14.97 5.74
C VAL A 85 -21.38 14.84 6.21
N ILE A 86 -21.85 13.62 6.47
CA ILE A 86 -23.24 13.35 6.88
C ILE A 86 -23.30 12.16 7.81
N GLY A 87 -24.30 12.13 8.69
CA GLY A 87 -24.64 10.93 9.47
C GLY A 87 -25.37 9.90 8.61
N THR A 88 -24.94 8.66 8.63
CA THR A 88 -25.55 7.56 7.85
C THR A 88 -27.05 7.40 8.12
N PRO A 89 -27.56 7.55 9.37
CA PRO A 89 -29.01 7.49 9.62
C PRO A 89 -29.81 8.62 8.98
N TYR A 90 -29.16 9.70 8.59
CA TYR A 90 -29.79 10.90 7.99
C TYR A 90 -29.65 10.94 6.46
N LEU A 91 -29.17 9.85 5.85
CA LEU A 91 -29.07 9.78 4.39
C LEU A 91 -30.46 9.86 3.75
N PRO A 92 -30.66 10.72 2.75
CA PRO A 92 -31.91 10.77 2.00
C PRO A 92 -32.17 9.45 1.27
N GLU A 93 -33.43 9.14 1.01
CA GLU A 93 -33.79 7.93 0.24
C GLU A 93 -33.38 8.03 -1.24
N GLU A 94 -33.12 9.23 -1.71
CA GLU A 94 -32.65 9.50 -3.07
C GLU A 94 -31.27 8.85 -3.32
N LEU A 95 -31.04 8.48 -4.59
CA LEU A 95 -29.75 7.89 -5.00
C LEU A 95 -28.61 8.93 -4.92
N LEU A 96 -28.91 10.19 -5.20
CA LEU A 96 -27.94 11.27 -5.13
C LEU A 96 -27.97 11.91 -3.74
N VAL A 97 -26.85 11.80 -3.04
CA VAL A 97 -26.64 12.45 -1.73
C VAL A 97 -25.98 13.79 -1.95
N ARG A 98 -26.75 14.90 -1.84
CA ARG A 98 -26.25 16.26 -2.12
C ARG A 98 -25.13 16.68 -1.17
N GLU A 99 -25.24 16.32 0.10
CA GLU A 99 -24.26 16.62 1.14
C GLU A 99 -22.89 15.96 0.85
N LEU A 100 -22.91 14.82 0.16
CA LEU A 100 -21.70 14.13 -0.28
C LEU A 100 -21.21 14.66 -1.65
N TYR A 101 -22.12 15.10 -2.50
CA TYR A 101 -21.81 15.57 -3.84
C TYR A 101 -20.94 16.83 -3.84
N ASP A 102 -21.29 17.84 -3.03
CA ASP A 102 -20.58 19.13 -2.96
C ASP A 102 -19.11 18.98 -2.51
N PRO A 103 -18.79 18.24 -1.42
CA PRO A 103 -17.40 17.96 -1.06
C PRO A 103 -16.62 17.20 -2.14
N LEU A 104 -17.26 16.25 -2.83
CA LEU A 104 -16.62 15.49 -3.90
C LEU A 104 -16.26 16.36 -5.10
N LEU A 105 -17.06 17.38 -5.43
CA LEU A 105 -16.72 18.32 -6.49
C LEU A 105 -15.44 19.11 -6.21
N THR A 106 -15.14 19.41 -4.96
CA THR A 106 -13.92 20.15 -4.59
C THR A 106 -12.65 19.32 -4.74
N VAL A 107 -12.76 18.00 -4.71
CA VAL A 107 -11.61 17.05 -4.78
C VAL A 107 -11.58 16.21 -6.07
N ARG A 108 -12.41 16.54 -7.05
CA ARG A 108 -12.55 15.77 -8.30
C ARG A 108 -11.28 15.69 -9.17
N ASP A 109 -10.26 16.50 -8.89
CA ASP A 109 -8.97 16.45 -9.58
C ASP A 109 -8.28 15.08 -9.42
N LYS A 110 -8.62 14.37 -8.36
CA LYS A 110 -8.14 13.03 -8.04
C LYS A 110 -9.00 11.95 -8.71
N LYS A 111 -9.26 11.90 -9.91
CA LYS A 111 -10.13 10.99 -10.71
C LYS A 111 -10.53 9.62 -10.10
N ARG A 112 -9.84 9.14 -9.07
CA ARG A 112 -10.03 7.89 -8.36
C ARG A 112 -10.60 8.11 -6.97
N VAL A 113 -11.58 7.29 -6.58
CA VAL A 113 -12.16 7.24 -5.24
C VAL A 113 -11.95 5.87 -4.63
N GLU A 114 -11.43 5.84 -3.42
CA GLU A 114 -11.35 4.65 -2.59
C GLU A 114 -12.41 4.70 -1.50
N VAL A 115 -13.33 3.76 -1.53
CA VAL A 115 -14.43 3.66 -0.57
C VAL A 115 -14.10 2.60 0.46
N TYR A 116 -13.93 3.01 1.70
CA TYR A 116 -13.76 2.14 2.86
C TYR A 116 -15.12 1.96 3.53
N ALA A 117 -15.64 0.76 3.52
CA ALA A 117 -16.95 0.48 4.11
C ALA A 117 -16.83 -0.47 5.31
N ASP A 118 -17.53 -0.13 6.38
CA ASP A 118 -17.73 -1.01 7.52
C ASP A 118 -18.67 -2.17 7.15
N GLN A 119 -18.44 -3.35 7.76
CA GLN A 119 -19.25 -4.55 7.54
C GLN A 119 -20.73 -4.36 7.92
N GLY A 120 -21.01 -3.47 8.87
CA GLY A 120 -22.38 -3.15 9.33
C GLY A 120 -23.15 -2.21 8.41
N VAL A 121 -22.52 -1.68 7.35
CA VAL A 121 -23.17 -0.74 6.43
C VAL A 121 -24.06 -1.48 5.43
N PRO A 122 -25.36 -1.14 5.32
CA PRO A 122 -26.24 -1.72 4.33
C PRO A 122 -25.78 -1.42 2.89
N TYR A 123 -25.88 -2.38 2.00
CA TYR A 123 -25.54 -2.20 0.58
C TYR A 123 -26.27 -1.02 -0.07
N ALA A 124 -27.49 -0.71 0.36
CA ALA A 124 -28.23 0.44 -0.13
C ALA A 124 -27.53 1.77 0.11
N VAL A 125 -26.78 1.91 1.22
CA VAL A 125 -25.97 3.09 1.53
C VAL A 125 -24.78 3.16 0.57
N LEU A 126 -24.06 2.06 0.40
CA LEU A 126 -22.91 1.99 -0.51
C LEU A 126 -23.33 2.32 -1.95
N LYS A 127 -24.47 1.82 -2.40
CA LYS A 127 -25.01 2.12 -3.72
C LYS A 127 -25.20 3.63 -3.93
N ARG A 128 -25.71 4.34 -2.93
CA ARG A 128 -25.89 5.80 -2.97
C ARG A 128 -24.54 6.54 -3.00
N VAL A 129 -23.59 6.10 -2.20
CA VAL A 129 -22.21 6.66 -2.18
C VAL A 129 -21.57 6.51 -3.57
N PHE A 130 -21.58 5.31 -4.13
CA PHE A 130 -21.04 5.03 -5.47
C PHE A 130 -21.74 5.85 -6.56
N TYR A 131 -23.06 5.92 -6.51
CA TYR A 131 -23.83 6.71 -7.48
C TYR A 131 -23.48 8.20 -7.40
N THR A 132 -23.38 8.74 -6.19
CA THR A 132 -23.02 10.14 -5.98
C THR A 132 -21.61 10.45 -6.45
N ALA A 133 -20.63 9.59 -6.12
CA ALA A 133 -19.25 9.74 -6.56
C ALA A 133 -19.14 9.71 -8.10
N ARG A 134 -19.83 8.78 -8.73
CA ARG A 134 -19.86 8.68 -10.21
C ARG A 134 -20.47 9.91 -10.84
N THR A 135 -21.57 10.43 -10.27
CA THR A 135 -22.22 11.65 -10.74
C THR A 135 -21.35 12.90 -10.52
N ALA A 136 -20.50 12.90 -9.50
CA ALA A 136 -19.51 13.96 -9.26
C ALA A 136 -18.34 13.95 -10.26
N GLY A 137 -18.22 12.90 -11.11
CA GLY A 137 -17.24 12.83 -12.19
C GLY A 137 -16.01 11.98 -11.90
N PHE A 138 -16.10 11.09 -10.91
CA PHE A 138 -15.04 10.09 -10.68
C PHE A 138 -15.24 8.88 -11.58
N ASP A 139 -14.23 8.57 -12.39
CA ASP A 139 -14.26 7.46 -13.34
C ASP A 139 -13.89 6.13 -12.69
N GLU A 140 -13.03 6.18 -11.68
CA GLU A 140 -12.50 5.00 -11.00
C GLU A 140 -12.96 4.95 -9.54
N LEU A 141 -13.75 3.93 -9.22
CA LEU A 141 -14.32 3.69 -7.91
C LEU A 141 -13.85 2.33 -7.41
N VAL A 142 -13.12 2.30 -6.31
CA VAL A 142 -12.58 1.09 -5.71
C VAL A 142 -13.17 0.90 -4.32
N LEU A 143 -13.74 -0.27 -4.06
CA LEU A 143 -14.12 -0.67 -2.72
C LEU A 143 -12.93 -1.33 -2.04
N VAL A 144 -12.45 -0.72 -0.97
CA VAL A 144 -11.33 -1.23 -0.18
C VAL A 144 -11.87 -1.96 1.05
N GLY A 145 -11.45 -3.21 1.22
CA GLY A 145 -11.88 -4.01 2.36
C GLY A 145 -10.72 -4.82 2.93
N ALA A 146 -10.93 -5.40 4.11
CA ALA A 146 -9.97 -6.32 4.69
C ALA A 146 -9.94 -7.64 3.92
N ASN A 147 -8.74 -8.12 3.57
CA ASN A 147 -8.59 -9.44 2.96
C ASN A 147 -8.95 -10.52 3.99
N ARG A 148 -9.95 -11.34 3.70
CA ARG A 148 -10.36 -12.50 4.54
C ARG A 148 -9.34 -13.64 4.56
N ALA A 149 -8.31 -13.60 3.72
CA ALA A 149 -7.34 -14.68 3.59
C ALA A 149 -6.26 -14.73 4.69
N SER A 150 -6.29 -13.79 5.64
CA SER A 150 -5.33 -13.70 6.76
C SER A 150 -5.92 -14.01 8.15
N LEU A 151 -7.03 -14.76 8.20
CA LEU A 151 -7.57 -15.31 9.44
C LEU A 151 -7.47 -16.82 9.45
#